data_255bc81c98d2e52c33afa4be696683b8
#
_entry.id   255bc81c98d2e52c33afa4be696683b8
#
_cell.length_a   1.000
_cell.length_b   1.000
_cell.length_c   1.000
_cell.angle_alpha   90.00
_cell.angle_beta   90.00
_cell.angle_gamma   90.00
#
_symmetry.space_group_name_H-M   'P 1'
#
loop_
_entity.id
_entity.type
_entity.pdbx_description
1 polymer ?
#
loop_
_entity_poly.entity_id
_entity_poly.type
_entity_poly.pdbx_seq_one_letter_code
_entity_poly.pdbx_strand_id
1 'polypeptide(L)'
;LLHIKNGKNGKERILPIDPDVAVRLKNYCTERDRLLERHSEPLFVNCKGERPDYCWARANFVRVCQSIGMRGTWAKPMPGRPPRIHDLRHTFAVRTITGWYRAGHDAAREMHKLTTYLGHEGPRDTYWYLQAVPELLELASARIGESSAAEESQ
;
A
#
# COMPACT_ATOMS: atom_id res chain seq x y z
N LEU A 1 7.01 12.24 7.79
CA LEU A 1 7.89 11.30 7.10
C LEU A 1 8.00 10.00 7.89
N LEU A 2 8.09 8.87 7.19
CA LEU A 2 8.33 7.55 7.77
C LEU A 2 9.70 7.06 7.29
N HIS A 3 10.59 6.75 8.24
CA HIS A 3 11.91 6.19 7.93
C HIS A 3 11.85 4.66 8.04
N ILE A 4 12.02 3.97 6.92
CA ILE A 4 12.14 2.51 6.86
C ILE A 4 13.62 2.17 6.95
N LYS A 5 14.02 1.65 8.11
CA LYS A 5 15.35 1.08 8.34
C LYS A 5 15.32 -0.40 7.97
N ASN A 6 16.40 -0.91 7.43
CA ASN A 6 16.54 -2.34 7.10
C ASN A 6 15.39 -2.89 6.21
N GLY A 7 15.05 -2.19 5.12
CA GLY A 7 14.16 -2.71 4.09
C GLY A 7 14.75 -3.95 3.39
N LYS A 8 14.05 -4.45 2.36
CA LYS A 8 14.55 -5.56 1.52
C LYS A 8 15.98 -5.26 1.04
N ASN A 9 16.89 -6.20 1.20
CA ASN A 9 18.32 -6.07 0.87
C ASN A 9 19.06 -4.98 1.68
N GLY A 10 18.63 -4.69 2.92
CA GLY A 10 19.26 -3.71 3.79
C GLY A 10 19.07 -2.24 3.37
N LYS A 11 18.27 -1.97 2.34
CA LYS A 11 18.06 -0.61 1.84
C LYS A 11 17.18 0.19 2.78
N GLU A 12 17.64 1.40 3.09
CA GLU A 12 16.86 2.39 3.84
C GLU A 12 16.11 3.33 2.88
N ARG A 13 14.97 3.84 3.32
CA ARG A 13 14.25 4.88 2.60
C ARG A 13 13.37 5.71 3.50
N ILE A 14 13.19 6.96 3.13
CA ILE A 14 12.28 7.88 3.79
C ILE A 14 11.05 8.04 2.89
N LEU A 15 9.88 7.80 3.46
CA LEU A 15 8.62 7.88 2.75
C LEU A 15 7.79 9.07 3.25
N PRO A 16 7.23 9.89 2.37
CA PRO A 16 6.17 10.80 2.75
C PRO A 16 4.93 9.98 3.16
N ILE A 17 4.27 10.41 4.21
CA ILE A 17 2.99 9.84 4.65
C ILE A 17 1.97 10.97 4.78
N ASP A 18 0.73 10.63 4.58
CA ASP A 18 -0.39 11.54 4.74
C ASP A 18 -0.39 12.15 6.14
N PRO A 19 -0.70 13.46 6.30
CA PRO A 19 -0.74 14.13 7.59
C PRO A 19 -1.64 13.44 8.62
N ASP A 20 -2.83 12.97 8.22
CA ASP A 20 -3.76 12.28 9.12
C ASP A 20 -3.18 10.93 9.59
N VAL A 21 -2.49 10.22 8.71
CA VAL A 21 -1.78 8.98 9.06
C VAL A 21 -0.65 9.28 10.03
N ALA A 22 0.09 10.38 9.84
CA ALA A 22 1.15 10.81 10.75
C ALA A 22 0.62 11.10 12.16
N VAL A 23 -0.52 11.81 12.25
CA VAL A 23 -1.19 12.09 13.54
C VAL A 23 -1.62 10.80 14.21
N ARG A 24 -2.26 9.88 13.49
CA ARG A 24 -2.70 8.57 14.03
C ARG A 24 -1.52 7.73 14.53
N LEU A 25 -0.43 7.69 13.79
CA LEU A 25 0.79 6.98 14.22
C LEU A 25 1.41 7.61 15.46
N LYS A 26 1.44 8.94 15.55
CA LYS A 26 1.93 9.66 16.76
C LYS A 26 1.08 9.32 17.98
N ASN A 27 -0.25 9.38 17.84
CA ASN A 27 -1.17 9.04 18.92
C ASN A 27 -1.00 7.58 19.36
N TYR A 28 -0.86 6.67 18.40
CA TYR A 28 -0.56 5.27 18.69
C TYR A 28 0.75 5.12 19.50
N CYS A 29 1.84 5.79 19.09
CA CYS A 29 3.12 5.73 19.81
C CYS A 29 2.99 6.26 21.24
N THR A 30 2.27 7.37 21.43
CA THR A 30 2.05 7.95 22.76
C THR A 30 1.27 6.97 23.65
N GLU A 31 0.19 6.39 23.15
CA GLU A 31 -0.62 5.44 23.92
C GLU A 31 0.14 4.12 24.18
N ARG A 32 0.87 3.62 23.18
CA ARG A 32 1.74 2.45 23.31
C ARG A 32 2.76 2.64 24.44
N ASP A 33 3.49 3.77 24.43
CA ASP A 33 4.53 4.04 25.42
C ASP A 33 3.93 4.25 26.81
N ARG A 34 2.74 4.85 26.92
CA ARG A 34 1.97 4.96 28.15
C ARG A 34 1.59 3.58 28.73
N LEU A 35 1.08 2.68 27.87
CA LEU A 35 0.65 1.33 28.30
C LEU A 35 1.83 0.41 28.65
N LEU A 36 2.98 0.62 28.00
CA LEU A 36 4.20 -0.16 28.29
C LEU A 36 5.01 0.43 29.44
N GLU A 37 4.65 1.62 29.95
CA GLU A 37 5.40 2.39 30.93
C GLU A 37 6.86 2.61 30.53
N ARG A 38 7.14 2.57 29.21
CA ARG A 38 8.48 2.77 28.63
C ARG A 38 8.37 3.16 27.16
N HIS A 39 9.40 3.86 26.69
CA HIS A 39 9.58 4.05 25.25
C HIS A 39 9.95 2.73 24.55
N SER A 40 9.36 2.48 23.38
CA SER A 40 9.66 1.30 22.57
C SER A 40 10.27 1.71 21.24
N GLU A 41 11.43 1.13 20.89
CA GLU A 41 12.12 1.40 19.63
C GLU A 41 11.29 0.93 18.40
N PRO A 42 10.72 -0.28 18.37
CA PRO A 42 9.84 -0.68 17.27
C PRO A 42 8.60 0.18 17.21
N LEU A 43 8.22 0.63 15.98
CA LEU A 43 7.00 1.39 15.79
C LEU A 43 5.77 0.59 16.26
N PHE A 44 5.60 -0.62 15.75
CA PHE A 44 4.52 -1.53 16.18
C PHE A 44 5.07 -2.59 17.12
N VAL A 45 4.29 -2.91 18.15
CA VAL A 45 4.67 -3.87 19.19
C VAL A 45 3.55 -4.90 19.45
N ASN A 46 3.95 -6.06 19.96
CA ASN A 46 3.02 -7.03 20.54
C ASN A 46 2.67 -6.63 22.00
N CYS A 47 1.87 -7.44 22.69
CA CYS A 47 1.47 -7.18 24.09
C CYS A 47 2.63 -7.20 25.09
N LYS A 48 3.81 -7.69 24.70
CA LYS A 48 5.04 -7.65 25.52
C LYS A 48 5.93 -6.44 25.22
N GLY A 49 5.53 -5.57 24.30
CA GLY A 49 6.34 -4.43 23.86
C GLY A 49 7.46 -4.79 22.88
N GLU A 50 7.44 -5.99 22.30
CA GLU A 50 8.43 -6.48 21.34
C GLU A 50 7.94 -6.30 19.91
N ARG A 51 8.86 -6.24 18.94
CA ARG A 51 8.54 -6.21 17.53
C ARG A 51 7.71 -7.44 17.15
N PRO A 52 6.50 -7.27 16.56
CA PRO A 52 5.69 -8.40 16.18
C PRO A 52 6.32 -9.14 14.99
N ASP A 53 6.24 -10.46 15.01
CA ASP A 53 6.59 -11.29 13.86
C ASP A 53 5.49 -11.23 12.77
N TYR A 54 5.83 -11.76 11.59
CA TYR A 54 4.91 -11.78 10.47
C TYR A 54 3.67 -12.67 10.74
N CYS A 55 3.83 -13.78 11.45
CA CYS A 55 2.73 -14.71 11.76
C CYS A 55 1.70 -14.02 12.66
N TRP A 56 2.15 -13.30 13.68
CA TRP A 56 1.29 -12.51 14.55
C TRP A 56 0.54 -11.41 13.77
N ALA A 57 1.25 -10.64 12.95
CA ALA A 57 0.65 -9.59 12.13
C ALA A 57 -0.41 -10.17 11.17
N ARG A 58 -0.09 -11.28 10.50
CA ARG A 58 -1.02 -11.99 9.62
C ARG A 58 -2.25 -12.50 10.36
N ALA A 59 -2.08 -13.10 11.54
CA ALA A 59 -3.20 -13.62 12.34
C ALA A 59 -4.16 -12.49 12.75
N ASN A 60 -3.64 -11.35 13.19
CA ASN A 60 -4.46 -10.19 13.52
C ASN A 60 -5.16 -9.60 12.29
N PHE A 61 -4.49 -9.50 11.16
CA PHE A 61 -5.11 -9.08 9.90
C PHE A 61 -6.28 -10.00 9.52
N VAL A 62 -6.11 -11.31 9.65
CA VAL A 62 -7.19 -12.30 9.40
C VAL A 62 -8.38 -12.06 10.32
N ARG A 63 -8.14 -11.85 11.63
CA ARG A 63 -9.22 -11.56 12.60
C ARG A 63 -9.97 -10.28 12.23
N VAL A 64 -9.26 -9.22 11.86
CA VAL A 64 -9.89 -7.97 11.41
C VAL A 64 -10.73 -8.20 10.16
N CYS A 65 -10.19 -8.89 9.14
CA CYS A 65 -10.96 -9.21 7.93
C CYS A 65 -12.21 -10.05 8.23
N GLN A 66 -12.14 -10.95 9.19
CA GLN A 66 -13.30 -11.75 9.64
C GLN A 66 -14.33 -10.88 10.37
N SER A 67 -13.89 -10.01 11.26
CA SER A 67 -14.81 -9.14 12.05
C SER A 67 -15.59 -8.15 11.19
N ILE A 68 -15.03 -7.71 10.07
CA ILE A 68 -15.68 -6.79 9.13
C ILE A 68 -16.32 -7.50 7.93
N GLY A 69 -16.41 -8.84 7.96
CA GLY A 69 -17.08 -9.62 6.93
C GLY A 69 -16.36 -9.73 5.60
N MET A 70 -15.08 -9.36 5.52
CA MET A 70 -14.27 -9.48 4.29
C MET A 70 -13.63 -10.88 4.12
N ARG A 71 -13.73 -11.72 5.13
CA ARG A 71 -13.18 -13.07 5.12
C ARG A 71 -14.06 -14.02 5.89
N GLY A 72 -14.31 -15.20 5.31
CA GLY A 72 -15.03 -16.27 6.00
C GLY A 72 -14.28 -16.84 7.21
N THR A 73 -15.03 -17.48 8.10
CA THR A 73 -14.51 -18.27 9.21
C THR A 73 -14.53 -19.74 8.82
N TRP A 74 -13.94 -20.62 9.67
CA TRP A 74 -14.08 -22.07 9.51
C TRP A 74 -15.56 -22.50 9.47
N ALA A 75 -16.41 -21.91 10.30
CA ALA A 75 -17.85 -22.24 10.38
C ALA A 75 -18.68 -21.60 9.24
N LYS A 76 -18.21 -20.50 8.65
CA LYS A 76 -18.85 -19.79 7.52
C LYS A 76 -17.80 -19.45 6.47
N PRO A 77 -17.39 -20.39 5.62
CA PRO A 77 -16.46 -20.12 4.55
C PRO A 77 -17.10 -19.16 3.53
N MET A 78 -16.29 -18.25 2.99
CA MET A 78 -16.69 -17.36 1.88
C MET A 78 -16.06 -17.84 0.59
N PRO A 79 -16.76 -17.74 -0.54
CA PRO A 79 -16.19 -18.06 -1.85
C PRO A 79 -15.09 -17.07 -2.23
N GLY A 80 -14.17 -17.55 -3.08
CA GLY A 80 -13.09 -16.73 -3.60
C GLY A 80 -11.83 -16.71 -2.75
N ARG A 81 -10.85 -15.97 -3.23
CA ARG A 81 -9.55 -15.85 -2.56
C ARG A 81 -9.64 -14.84 -1.40
N PRO A 82 -9.32 -15.25 -0.17
CA PRO A 82 -9.43 -14.36 0.97
C PRO A 82 -8.35 -13.25 0.93
N PRO A 83 -8.66 -12.04 1.47
CA PRO A 83 -7.72 -10.94 1.55
C PRO A 83 -6.44 -11.28 2.30
N ARG A 84 -5.32 -10.74 1.86
CA ARG A 84 -3.99 -10.85 2.47
C ARG A 84 -3.44 -9.45 2.76
N ILE A 85 -2.50 -9.34 3.69
CA ILE A 85 -1.81 -8.06 3.98
C ILE A 85 -1.20 -7.47 2.70
N HIS A 86 -0.63 -8.30 1.82
CA HIS A 86 -0.02 -7.86 0.57
C HIS A 86 -1.03 -7.21 -0.40
N ASP A 87 -2.30 -7.60 -0.30
CA ASP A 87 -3.36 -7.03 -1.16
C ASP A 87 -3.65 -5.56 -0.81
N LEU A 88 -3.34 -5.10 0.42
CA LEU A 88 -3.38 -3.67 0.78
C LEU A 88 -2.38 -2.87 -0.05
N ARG A 89 -1.17 -3.40 -0.23
CA ARG A 89 -0.14 -2.79 -1.06
C ARG A 89 -0.56 -2.75 -2.53
N HIS A 90 -1.15 -3.82 -3.02
CA HIS A 90 -1.70 -3.89 -4.37
C HIS A 90 -2.80 -2.83 -4.57
N THR A 91 -3.75 -2.76 -3.65
CA THR A 91 -4.83 -1.76 -3.67
C THR A 91 -4.28 -0.33 -3.66
N PHE A 92 -3.27 -0.05 -2.84
CA PHE A 92 -2.63 1.26 -2.81
C PHE A 92 -2.01 1.61 -4.16
N ALA A 93 -1.23 0.69 -4.76
CA ALA A 93 -0.60 0.92 -6.06
C ALA A 93 -1.63 1.20 -7.17
N VAL A 94 -2.66 0.35 -7.27
CA VAL A 94 -3.73 0.50 -8.25
C VAL A 94 -4.45 1.84 -8.08
N ARG A 95 -4.86 2.18 -6.85
CA ARG A 95 -5.55 3.46 -6.58
C ARG A 95 -4.69 4.67 -6.91
N THR A 96 -3.39 4.60 -6.64
CA THR A 96 -2.45 5.69 -6.96
C THR A 96 -2.36 5.89 -8.47
N ILE A 97 -2.17 4.83 -9.23
CA ILE A 97 -2.07 4.88 -10.69
C ILE A 97 -3.41 5.35 -11.31
N THR A 98 -4.54 4.80 -10.86
CA THR A 98 -5.88 5.24 -11.30
C THR A 98 -6.10 6.72 -11.01
N GLY A 99 -5.68 7.20 -9.83
CA GLY A 99 -5.74 8.62 -9.46
C GLY A 99 -4.94 9.50 -10.41
N TRP A 100 -3.76 9.08 -10.82
CA TRP A 100 -2.95 9.82 -11.80
C TRP A 100 -3.63 9.92 -13.16
N TYR A 101 -4.16 8.81 -13.68
CA TYR A 101 -4.90 8.83 -14.95
C TYR A 101 -6.11 9.75 -14.88
N ARG A 102 -6.91 9.70 -13.82
CA ARG A 102 -8.10 10.54 -13.64
C ARG A 102 -7.75 12.03 -13.48
N ALA A 103 -6.61 12.32 -12.84
CA ALA A 103 -6.13 13.70 -12.67
C ALA A 103 -5.37 14.26 -13.90
N GLY A 104 -5.25 13.48 -14.98
CA GLY A 104 -4.53 13.93 -16.17
C GLY A 104 -3.00 13.90 -16.06
N HIS A 105 -2.44 13.29 -15.01
CA HIS A 105 -0.98 13.16 -14.86
C HIS A 105 -0.39 12.12 -15.83
N ASP A 106 0.86 12.32 -16.22
CA ASP A 106 1.62 11.32 -16.96
C ASP A 106 2.02 10.17 -16.02
N ALA A 107 1.22 9.09 -16.05
CA ALA A 107 1.44 7.94 -15.18
C ALA A 107 2.80 7.27 -15.44
N ALA A 108 3.33 7.29 -16.67
CA ALA A 108 4.64 6.73 -16.98
C ALA A 108 5.77 7.52 -16.28
N ARG A 109 5.66 8.85 -16.27
CA ARG A 109 6.59 9.75 -15.58
C ARG A 109 6.51 9.61 -14.06
N GLU A 110 5.32 9.37 -13.51
CA GLU A 110 5.12 9.21 -12.07
C GLU A 110 5.49 7.82 -11.53
N MET A 111 5.57 6.81 -12.41
CA MET A 111 5.77 5.40 -12.04
C MET A 111 7.04 5.16 -11.22
N HIS A 112 8.12 5.91 -11.47
CA HIS A 112 9.37 5.76 -10.72
C HIS A 112 9.21 6.17 -9.25
N LYS A 113 8.35 7.17 -8.95
CA LYS A 113 8.05 7.59 -7.57
C LYS A 113 7.33 6.46 -6.82
N LEU A 114 6.35 5.82 -7.48
CA LEU A 114 5.65 4.68 -6.89
C LEU A 114 6.57 3.49 -6.69
N THR A 115 7.47 3.19 -7.65
CA THR A 115 8.49 2.14 -7.56
C THR A 115 9.36 2.34 -6.31
N THR A 116 9.86 3.56 -6.12
CA THR A 116 10.67 3.95 -4.95
C THR A 116 9.85 3.87 -3.65
N TYR A 117 8.63 4.39 -3.66
CA TYR A 117 7.74 4.35 -2.51
C TYR A 117 7.47 2.91 -2.05
N LEU A 118 7.13 2.05 -2.99
CA LEU A 118 6.91 0.63 -2.73
C LEU A 118 8.21 -0.11 -2.38
N GLY A 119 9.37 0.37 -2.77
CA GLY A 119 10.68 -0.28 -2.58
C GLY A 119 10.83 -1.51 -3.48
N HIS A 120 10.34 -1.44 -4.70
CA HIS A 120 10.63 -2.40 -5.74
C HIS A 120 12.08 -2.22 -6.22
N GLU A 121 12.72 -3.29 -6.67
CA GLU A 121 14.09 -3.24 -7.19
C GLU A 121 14.15 -2.59 -8.57
N GLY A 122 13.06 -2.70 -9.33
CA GLY A 122 12.96 -2.11 -10.65
C GLY A 122 11.53 -1.74 -11.03
N PRO A 123 11.37 -0.96 -12.10
CA PRO A 123 10.06 -0.51 -12.59
C PRO A 123 9.16 -1.66 -13.01
N ARG A 124 9.73 -2.78 -13.49
CA ARG A 124 9.00 -3.96 -13.98
C ARG A 124 7.96 -4.46 -12.98
N ASP A 125 8.33 -4.51 -11.70
CA ASP A 125 7.42 -4.98 -10.63
C ASP A 125 6.26 -4.01 -10.39
N THR A 126 6.41 -2.74 -10.79
CA THR A 126 5.37 -1.72 -10.69
C THR A 126 4.52 -1.68 -11.96
N TYR A 127 5.12 -1.85 -13.13
CA TYR A 127 4.41 -1.92 -14.42
C TYR A 127 3.44 -3.11 -14.50
N TRP A 128 3.70 -4.19 -13.75
CA TRP A 128 2.76 -5.31 -13.64
C TRP A 128 1.35 -4.86 -13.20
N TYR A 129 1.24 -3.81 -12.38
CA TYR A 129 -0.07 -3.27 -11.95
C TYR A 129 -0.88 -2.72 -13.12
N LEU A 130 -0.25 -2.15 -14.14
CA LEU A 130 -0.94 -1.64 -15.33
C LEU A 130 -1.57 -2.78 -16.13
N GLN A 131 -0.87 -3.91 -16.24
CA GLN A 131 -1.34 -5.07 -17.01
C GLN A 131 -2.40 -5.89 -16.25
N ALA A 132 -2.35 -5.87 -14.92
CA ALA A 132 -3.20 -6.71 -14.07
C ALA A 132 -4.59 -6.12 -13.81
N VAL A 133 -4.86 -4.87 -14.19
CA VAL A 133 -6.09 -4.15 -13.87
C VAL A 133 -6.72 -3.62 -15.15
N PRO A 134 -7.84 -4.24 -15.62
CA PRO A 134 -8.52 -3.82 -16.85
C PRO A 134 -8.88 -2.33 -16.87
N GLU A 135 -9.36 -1.77 -15.76
CA GLU A 135 -9.69 -0.34 -15.63
C GLU A 135 -8.50 0.57 -15.98
N LEU A 136 -7.28 0.17 -15.65
CA LEU A 136 -6.08 0.94 -15.99
C LEU A 136 -5.75 0.87 -17.48
N LEU A 137 -6.01 -0.26 -18.12
CA LEU A 137 -5.85 -0.42 -19.58
C LEU A 137 -6.87 0.45 -20.33
N GLU A 138 -8.11 0.49 -19.89
CA GLU A 138 -9.15 1.35 -20.47
C GLU A 138 -8.78 2.84 -20.35
N LEU A 139 -8.34 3.29 -19.17
CA LEU A 139 -7.91 4.67 -18.96
C LEU A 139 -6.67 5.03 -19.80
N ALA A 140 -5.72 4.11 -19.95
CA ALA A 140 -4.55 4.31 -20.80
C ALA A 140 -4.95 4.42 -22.28
N SER A 141 -5.86 3.57 -22.76
CA SER A 141 -6.34 3.56 -24.14
C SER A 141 -7.11 4.85 -24.49
N ALA A 142 -7.97 5.31 -23.60
CA ALA A 142 -8.71 6.56 -23.78
C ALA A 142 -7.76 7.75 -23.98
N ARG A 143 -6.67 7.79 -23.24
CA ARG A 143 -5.68 8.87 -23.31
C ARG A 143 -4.85 8.86 -24.61
N ILE A 144 -4.53 7.69 -25.13
CA ILE A 144 -3.86 7.57 -26.43
C ILE A 144 -4.78 8.12 -27.53
N GLY A 145 -6.08 7.79 -27.48
CA GLY A 145 -7.07 8.32 -28.43
C GLY A 145 -7.20 9.86 -28.40
N GLU A 146 -7.19 10.46 -27.22
CA GLU A 146 -7.22 11.93 -27.04
C GLU A 146 -5.95 12.61 -27.60
N SER A 147 -4.77 12.02 -27.39
CA SER A 147 -3.50 12.55 -27.92
C SER A 147 -3.46 12.50 -29.45
N SER A 148 -3.92 11.39 -30.06
CA SER A 148 -3.95 11.26 -31.52
C SER A 148 -4.93 12.23 -32.18
N ALA A 149 -6.10 12.48 -31.57
CA ALA A 149 -7.07 13.42 -32.07
C ALA A 149 -6.60 14.90 -31.98
N ALA A 150 -5.75 15.21 -31.00
CA ALA A 150 -5.15 16.55 -30.84
C ALA A 150 -4.04 16.81 -31.87
N GLU A 151 -3.31 15.79 -32.28
CA GLU A 151 -2.25 15.88 -33.32
C GLU A 151 -2.84 16.01 -34.72
N GLU A 152 -3.99 15.39 -35.01
CA GLU A 152 -4.68 15.49 -36.31
C GLU A 152 -5.40 16.85 -36.52
N SER A 153 -5.52 17.67 -35.46
CA SER A 153 -6.22 18.96 -35.49
C SER A 153 -5.28 20.18 -35.62
N GLN A 154 -3.97 19.95 -35.79
CA GLN A 154 -2.95 20.98 -36.04
C GLN A 154 -2.42 20.91 -37.47
#